data_82523b628fb0e379a5af71655debb192
#
_entry.id   82523b628fb0e379a5af71655debb192
#
_cell.length_a   1.000
_cell.length_b   1.000
_cell.length_c   1.000
_cell.angle_alpha   90.00
_cell.angle_beta   90.00
_cell.angle_gamma   90.00
#
_symmetry.space_group_name_H-M   'P 1'
#
loop_
_entity.id
_entity.type
_entity.pdbx_description
1 polymer ?
#
loop_
_entity_poly.entity_id
_entity_poly.type
_entity_poly.pdbx_seq_one_letter_code
_entity_poly.pdbx_strand_id
1 'polypeptide(L)'
;MREWTIQLLRDLVAINSVNPSLVSDGAGEREIAEQVAMTLRRLGLDVEVAAVAPHRPNVVAVLEGRAPGRSLMWCGHLDTVGVMGMDAPFEPREKEGRLYGRGALDMKGGLAAMIGAARALAQKGGMLRGRVILAAVIDEEYASLGAEALVKAWRADAAVILEPTDLQIGIAHKGFAWIEVVTTGIAAHGSRPHEGRDAILRMGRVLQRLESLDRRLQAQPPHPLLGTASLHASLIRGGRELSTYPDECVLQMERRTLAGEPPGAALREVEELLDEARREDAEFVAHARLLFERPPYAISPDHELLRQLGTALTRIGRSPSYVGLSFWTDAAILGRAGIPTVVFGPGGAGLHGLEEYVNVDDVLTCVRVLTELADLFNA
;
A
#
# COMPACT_ATOMS: atom_id res chain seq x y z
N MET A 1 -17.23 -24.54 -0.61
CA MET A 1 -16.49 -23.29 -0.27
C MET A 1 -15.04 -23.35 -0.77
N ARG A 2 -14.20 -24.30 -0.33
CA ARG A 2 -12.77 -24.41 -0.72
C ARG A 2 -12.57 -24.32 -2.24
N GLU A 3 -13.10 -25.26 -3.01
CA GLU A 3 -12.93 -25.33 -4.47
C GLU A 3 -13.36 -24.03 -5.17
N TRP A 4 -14.50 -23.47 -4.76
CA TRP A 4 -15.02 -22.25 -5.36
C TRP A 4 -14.09 -21.05 -5.09
N THR A 5 -13.58 -20.91 -3.87
CA THR A 5 -12.66 -19.80 -3.52
C THR A 5 -11.34 -19.93 -4.25
N ILE A 6 -10.80 -21.15 -4.37
CA ILE A 6 -9.56 -21.41 -5.12
C ILE A 6 -9.76 -21.11 -6.60
N GLN A 7 -10.91 -21.54 -7.18
CA GLN A 7 -11.20 -21.25 -8.58
C GLN A 7 -11.33 -19.74 -8.82
N LEU A 8 -12.03 -19.02 -7.93
CA LEU A 8 -12.09 -17.56 -8.01
C LEU A 8 -10.70 -16.94 -7.96
N LEU A 9 -9.82 -17.37 -7.05
CA LEU A 9 -8.45 -16.88 -6.97
C LEU A 9 -7.68 -17.13 -8.27
N ARG A 10 -7.81 -18.31 -8.86
CA ARG A 10 -7.21 -18.62 -10.16
C ARG A 10 -7.73 -17.69 -11.26
N ASP A 11 -9.05 -17.48 -11.31
CA ASP A 11 -9.68 -16.61 -12.30
C ASP A 11 -9.17 -15.16 -12.16
N LEU A 12 -9.01 -14.67 -10.92
CA LEU A 12 -8.46 -13.33 -10.67
C LEU A 12 -6.99 -13.22 -11.04
N VAL A 13 -6.17 -14.22 -10.70
CA VAL A 13 -4.72 -14.22 -11.02
C VAL A 13 -4.50 -14.31 -12.53
N ALA A 14 -5.35 -15.01 -13.27
CA ALA A 14 -5.28 -15.12 -14.72
C ALA A 14 -5.52 -13.80 -15.46
N ILE A 15 -6.12 -12.80 -14.80
CA ILE A 15 -6.37 -11.49 -15.40
C ILE A 15 -5.15 -10.58 -15.20
N ASN A 16 -4.61 -10.04 -16.30
CA ASN A 16 -3.59 -9.00 -16.24
C ASN A 16 -4.21 -7.69 -15.74
N SER A 17 -3.81 -7.26 -14.55
CA SER A 17 -4.23 -5.98 -13.95
C SER A 17 -3.03 -5.10 -13.55
N VAL A 18 -1.94 -5.19 -14.31
CA VAL A 18 -0.76 -4.35 -14.10
C VAL A 18 -1.13 -2.87 -14.17
N ASN A 19 -0.73 -2.13 -13.15
CA ASN A 19 -1.05 -0.71 -13.00
C ASN A 19 -0.39 0.13 -14.09
N PRO A 20 -1.18 0.83 -14.94
CA PRO A 20 -0.65 1.63 -16.04
C PRO A 20 0.08 2.91 -15.59
N SER A 21 -0.07 3.30 -14.33
CA SER A 21 0.71 4.41 -13.75
C SER A 21 2.13 3.99 -13.40
N LEU A 22 2.37 2.69 -13.14
CA LEU A 22 3.70 2.12 -12.91
C LEU A 22 4.37 1.66 -14.20
N VAL A 23 3.59 1.08 -15.10
CA VAL A 23 4.10 0.48 -16.35
C VAL A 23 3.26 1.04 -17.51
N SER A 24 3.90 1.73 -18.45
CA SER A 24 3.22 2.51 -19.49
C SER A 24 2.28 1.69 -20.42
N ASP A 25 2.48 0.38 -20.50
CA ASP A 25 1.65 -0.59 -21.22
C ASP A 25 0.87 -1.53 -20.30
N GLY A 26 0.75 -1.18 -19.01
CA GLY A 26 -0.06 -1.92 -18.03
C GLY A 26 -1.52 -2.00 -18.47
N ALA A 27 -2.12 -3.19 -18.35
CA ALA A 27 -3.48 -3.46 -18.82
C ALA A 27 -4.56 -2.70 -18.03
N GLY A 28 -4.25 -2.29 -16.81
CA GLY A 28 -5.18 -1.62 -15.90
C GLY A 28 -6.22 -2.56 -15.30
N GLU A 29 -7.12 -1.99 -14.52
CA GLU A 29 -7.99 -2.77 -13.62
C GLU A 29 -9.38 -3.07 -14.22
N ARG A 30 -9.66 -2.65 -15.45
CA ARG A 30 -11.00 -2.78 -16.03
C ARG A 30 -11.50 -4.23 -16.04
N GLU A 31 -10.71 -5.16 -16.57
CA GLU A 31 -11.13 -6.55 -16.75
C GLU A 31 -11.34 -7.24 -15.39
N ILE A 32 -10.42 -7.05 -14.43
CA ILE A 32 -10.57 -7.63 -13.10
C ILE A 32 -11.74 -7.00 -12.34
N ALA A 33 -12.00 -5.71 -12.50
CA ALA A 33 -13.17 -5.04 -11.93
C ALA A 33 -14.48 -5.61 -12.49
N GLU A 34 -14.56 -5.85 -13.81
CA GLU A 34 -15.72 -6.49 -14.46
C GLU A 34 -15.93 -7.91 -13.90
N GLN A 35 -14.87 -8.69 -13.74
CA GLN A 35 -14.93 -10.05 -13.16
C GLN A 35 -15.40 -10.03 -11.70
N VAL A 36 -14.87 -9.13 -10.87
CA VAL A 36 -15.27 -8.96 -9.47
C VAL A 36 -16.74 -8.54 -9.40
N ALA A 37 -17.14 -7.53 -10.14
CA ALA A 37 -18.52 -7.05 -10.17
C ALA A 37 -19.51 -8.13 -10.62
N MET A 38 -19.19 -8.88 -11.66
CA MET A 38 -20.00 -9.99 -12.13
C MET A 38 -20.13 -11.08 -11.05
N THR A 39 -19.04 -11.42 -10.38
CA THR A 39 -19.04 -12.44 -9.33
C THR A 39 -19.91 -12.01 -8.14
N LEU A 40 -19.79 -10.76 -7.69
CA LEU A 40 -20.59 -10.22 -6.58
C LEU A 40 -22.09 -10.13 -6.93
N ARG A 41 -22.44 -9.73 -8.16
CA ARG A 41 -23.83 -9.75 -8.63
C ARG A 41 -24.43 -11.16 -8.65
N ARG A 42 -23.66 -12.18 -9.06
CA ARG A 42 -24.10 -13.59 -9.02
C ARG A 42 -24.34 -14.09 -7.60
N LEU A 43 -23.70 -13.48 -6.60
CA LEU A 43 -23.99 -13.76 -5.18
C LEU A 43 -25.21 -13.02 -4.65
N GLY A 44 -25.86 -12.19 -5.47
CA GLY A 44 -27.05 -11.42 -5.11
C GLY A 44 -26.79 -10.12 -4.37
N LEU A 45 -25.55 -9.59 -4.41
CA LEU A 45 -25.20 -8.32 -3.79
C LEU A 45 -25.60 -7.14 -4.71
N ASP A 46 -25.91 -6.00 -4.09
CA ASP A 46 -26.00 -4.73 -4.80
C ASP A 46 -24.58 -4.24 -5.12
N VAL A 47 -24.31 -3.96 -6.40
CA VAL A 47 -22.94 -3.71 -6.90
C VAL A 47 -22.88 -2.42 -7.71
N GLU A 48 -22.14 -1.45 -7.19
CA GLU A 48 -21.74 -0.22 -7.89
C GLU A 48 -20.37 -0.44 -8.57
N VAL A 49 -20.27 0.05 -9.82
CA VAL A 49 -19.00 0.15 -10.56
C VAL A 49 -18.76 1.62 -10.85
N ALA A 50 -17.88 2.24 -10.10
CA ALA A 50 -17.64 3.68 -10.11
C ALA A 50 -16.35 4.01 -10.87
N ALA A 51 -16.44 4.75 -11.98
CA ALA A 51 -15.27 5.22 -12.71
C ALA A 51 -14.46 6.22 -11.86
N VAL A 52 -13.19 5.90 -11.61
CA VAL A 52 -12.24 6.75 -10.86
C VAL A 52 -11.27 7.44 -11.82
N ALA A 53 -10.78 6.71 -12.82
CA ALA A 53 -9.96 7.22 -13.91
C ALA A 53 -10.44 6.59 -15.23
N PRO A 54 -10.01 7.07 -16.39
CA PRO A 54 -10.39 6.48 -17.68
C PRO A 54 -10.11 4.98 -17.71
N HIS A 55 -11.18 4.17 -17.90
CA HIS A 55 -11.15 2.70 -17.91
C HIS A 55 -10.63 2.03 -16.61
N ARG A 56 -10.57 2.75 -15.50
CA ARG A 56 -10.12 2.25 -14.20
C ARG A 56 -11.21 2.48 -13.13
N PRO A 57 -12.14 1.53 -12.94
CA PRO A 57 -13.22 1.68 -11.98
C PRO A 57 -12.92 1.00 -10.65
N ASN A 58 -13.43 1.58 -9.56
CA ASN A 58 -13.67 0.86 -8.32
C ASN A 58 -14.91 -0.03 -8.45
N VAL A 59 -14.95 -1.10 -7.66
CA VAL A 59 -16.15 -1.93 -7.47
C VAL A 59 -16.51 -1.91 -5.99
N VAL A 60 -17.73 -1.49 -5.68
CA VAL A 60 -18.24 -1.52 -4.30
C VAL A 60 -19.52 -2.35 -4.29
N ALA A 61 -19.61 -3.29 -3.35
CA ALA A 61 -20.79 -4.09 -3.17
C ALA A 61 -21.25 -4.08 -1.72
N VAL A 62 -22.55 -4.20 -1.51
CA VAL A 62 -23.14 -4.23 -0.16
C VAL A 62 -23.87 -5.54 0.08
N LEU A 63 -23.53 -6.18 1.18
CA LEU A 63 -24.29 -7.28 1.75
C LEU A 63 -25.07 -6.75 2.94
N GLU A 64 -26.37 -6.54 2.75
CA GLU A 64 -27.27 -6.06 3.79
C GLU A 64 -27.64 -7.19 4.77
N GLY A 65 -27.59 -6.89 6.05
CA GLY A 65 -28.12 -7.75 7.09
C GLY A 65 -29.63 -7.59 7.25
N ARG A 66 -30.25 -8.48 7.99
CA ARG A 66 -31.71 -8.47 8.21
C ARG A 66 -32.17 -7.52 9.33
N ALA A 67 -31.27 -6.99 10.11
CA ALA A 67 -31.58 -6.06 11.20
C ALA A 67 -30.58 -4.89 11.19
N PRO A 68 -30.98 -3.72 11.69
CA PRO A 68 -30.08 -2.58 11.85
C PRO A 68 -28.84 -2.95 12.67
N GLY A 69 -27.71 -2.35 12.33
CA GLY A 69 -26.42 -2.54 12.98
C GLY A 69 -25.35 -1.68 12.35
N ARG A 70 -24.10 -1.93 12.71
CA ARG A 70 -22.93 -1.22 12.21
C ARG A 70 -22.53 -1.70 10.81
N SER A 71 -21.74 -0.89 10.15
CA SER A 71 -21.17 -1.18 8.84
C SER A 71 -19.70 -1.58 8.96
N LEU A 72 -19.35 -2.75 8.45
CA LEU A 72 -17.96 -3.23 8.34
C LEU A 72 -17.52 -3.21 6.88
N MET A 73 -16.43 -2.52 6.58
CA MET A 73 -15.86 -2.50 5.23
C MET A 73 -14.71 -3.49 5.12
N TRP A 74 -14.70 -4.30 4.06
CA TRP A 74 -13.56 -5.06 3.61
C TRP A 74 -13.04 -4.42 2.33
N CYS A 75 -11.76 -4.07 2.30
CA CYS A 75 -11.18 -3.36 1.18
C CYS A 75 -9.92 -4.06 0.68
N GLY A 76 -9.72 -4.06 -0.63
CA GLY A 76 -8.51 -4.56 -1.28
C GLY A 76 -8.35 -3.96 -2.65
N HIS A 77 -7.12 -3.95 -3.17
CA HIS A 77 -6.82 -3.37 -4.47
C HIS A 77 -6.91 -4.40 -5.61
N LEU A 78 -7.18 -3.88 -6.81
CA LEU A 78 -7.36 -4.64 -8.04
C LEU A 78 -6.08 -4.70 -8.89
N ASP A 79 -5.24 -3.66 -8.78
CA ASP A 79 -4.02 -3.53 -9.55
C ASP A 79 -2.90 -4.42 -9.04
N THR A 80 -1.87 -4.55 -9.84
CA THR A 80 -0.62 -5.23 -9.49
C THR A 80 0.56 -4.42 -10.02
N VAL A 81 1.74 -4.63 -9.44
CA VAL A 81 3.00 -4.18 -10.04
C VAL A 81 3.30 -4.89 -11.36
N GLY A 82 4.31 -4.41 -12.07
CA GLY A 82 4.79 -5.01 -13.31
C GLY A 82 5.35 -6.43 -13.13
N VAL A 83 5.49 -7.14 -14.24
CA VAL A 83 5.90 -8.55 -14.25
C VAL A 83 7.40 -8.78 -14.45
N MET A 84 8.15 -7.79 -14.95
CA MET A 84 9.62 -7.72 -15.07
C MET A 84 10.37 -9.06 -15.20
N GLY A 85 10.06 -9.85 -16.25
CA GLY A 85 10.74 -11.13 -16.50
C GLY A 85 10.23 -12.32 -15.69
N MET A 86 9.10 -12.19 -14.98
CA MET A 86 8.40 -13.29 -14.36
C MET A 86 7.89 -14.28 -15.43
N ASP A 87 8.15 -15.56 -15.23
CA ASP A 87 7.66 -16.60 -16.15
C ASP A 87 6.16 -16.83 -15.96
N ALA A 88 5.40 -16.78 -17.07
CA ALA A 88 3.96 -17.04 -17.10
C ALA A 88 3.16 -16.35 -15.96
N PRO A 89 3.27 -15.00 -15.77
CA PRO A 89 2.77 -14.29 -14.59
C PRO A 89 1.27 -14.40 -14.39
N PHE A 90 0.50 -14.65 -15.45
CA PHE A 90 -0.97 -14.74 -15.45
C PHE A 90 -1.46 -16.15 -15.79
N GLU A 91 -0.59 -17.16 -15.65
CA GLU A 91 -0.96 -18.58 -15.71
C GLU A 91 -0.93 -19.17 -14.29
N PRO A 92 -2.03 -19.12 -13.53
CA PRO A 92 -2.05 -19.53 -12.13
C PRO A 92 -1.72 -21.03 -11.98
N ARG A 93 -0.65 -21.31 -11.24
CA ARG A 93 -0.18 -22.69 -11.01
C ARG A 93 -0.31 -23.04 -9.52
N GLU A 94 -1.03 -24.09 -9.21
CA GLU A 94 -1.08 -24.62 -7.84
C GLU A 94 -0.05 -25.74 -7.66
N LYS A 95 0.79 -25.60 -6.64
CA LYS A 95 1.78 -26.59 -6.26
C LYS A 95 1.95 -26.59 -4.75
N GLU A 96 1.87 -27.73 -4.12
CA GLU A 96 2.14 -27.92 -2.67
C GLU A 96 1.32 -26.96 -1.76
N GLY A 97 0.04 -26.74 -2.09
CA GLY A 97 -0.83 -25.84 -1.33
C GLY A 97 -0.56 -24.34 -1.53
N ARG A 98 0.23 -23.97 -2.54
CA ARG A 98 0.56 -22.61 -2.94
C ARG A 98 -0.01 -22.32 -4.32
N LEU A 99 -0.54 -21.13 -4.52
CA LEU A 99 -0.97 -20.66 -5.82
C LEU A 99 -0.01 -19.55 -6.29
N TYR A 100 0.66 -19.83 -7.40
CA TYR A 100 1.67 -18.97 -8.02
C TYR A 100 1.06 -18.10 -9.11
N GLY A 101 1.53 -16.85 -9.23
CA GLY A 101 1.20 -15.88 -10.27
C GLY A 101 1.30 -14.46 -9.75
N ARG A 102 1.42 -13.47 -10.64
CA ARG A 102 1.48 -12.06 -10.26
C ARG A 102 0.15 -11.63 -9.62
N GLY A 103 0.25 -10.98 -8.45
CA GLY A 103 -0.87 -10.55 -7.65
C GLY A 103 -1.51 -11.68 -6.83
N ALA A 104 -0.97 -12.92 -6.87
CA ALA A 104 -1.52 -14.01 -6.06
C ALA A 104 -1.47 -13.68 -4.57
N LEU A 105 -0.38 -13.09 -4.11
CA LEU A 105 -0.19 -12.63 -2.74
C LEU A 105 -0.66 -11.18 -2.57
N ASP A 106 -0.29 -10.31 -3.49
CA ASP A 106 -0.49 -8.86 -3.45
C ASP A 106 -1.41 -8.38 -4.58
N MET A 107 -2.79 -8.23 -4.37
CA MET A 107 -3.46 -8.83 -3.20
C MET A 107 -4.72 -9.61 -3.62
N LYS A 108 -4.67 -10.32 -4.78
CA LYS A 108 -5.83 -11.09 -5.29
C LYS A 108 -6.23 -12.23 -4.36
N GLY A 109 -5.28 -12.77 -3.55
CA GLY A 109 -5.57 -13.69 -2.46
C GLY A 109 -6.50 -13.09 -1.41
N GLY A 110 -6.25 -11.84 -1.02
CA GLY A 110 -7.12 -11.05 -0.15
C GLY A 110 -8.50 -10.79 -0.77
N LEU A 111 -8.54 -10.42 -2.06
CA LEU A 111 -9.80 -10.22 -2.81
C LEU A 111 -10.63 -11.52 -2.87
N ALA A 112 -9.99 -12.65 -3.16
CA ALA A 112 -10.67 -13.94 -3.19
C ALA A 112 -11.21 -14.35 -1.81
N ALA A 113 -10.47 -14.04 -0.74
CA ALA A 113 -10.93 -14.27 0.64
C ALA A 113 -12.14 -13.39 0.98
N MET A 114 -12.10 -12.11 0.61
CA MET A 114 -13.20 -11.15 0.78
C MET A 114 -14.50 -11.65 0.14
N ILE A 115 -14.43 -12.00 -1.14
CA ILE A 115 -15.59 -12.44 -1.92
C ILE A 115 -16.07 -13.82 -1.41
N GLY A 116 -15.13 -14.71 -1.02
CA GLY A 116 -15.43 -15.99 -0.39
C GLY A 116 -16.19 -15.85 0.93
N ALA A 117 -15.81 -14.88 1.78
CA ALA A 117 -16.49 -14.57 3.03
C ALA A 117 -17.90 -13.99 2.78
N ALA A 118 -18.03 -13.09 1.82
CA ALA A 118 -19.36 -12.57 1.43
C ALA A 118 -20.30 -13.68 0.96
N ARG A 119 -19.78 -14.63 0.15
CA ARG A 119 -20.54 -15.82 -0.24
C ARG A 119 -20.97 -16.67 0.95
N ALA A 120 -20.06 -16.90 1.92
CA ALA A 120 -20.38 -17.66 3.13
C ALA A 120 -21.51 -17.00 3.95
N LEU A 121 -21.45 -15.67 4.11
CA LEU A 121 -22.47 -14.91 4.79
C LEU A 121 -23.82 -14.93 4.06
N ALA A 122 -23.82 -14.74 2.74
CA ALA A 122 -25.03 -14.81 1.92
C ALA A 122 -25.71 -16.19 2.02
N GLN A 123 -24.95 -17.27 2.09
CA GLN A 123 -25.46 -18.63 2.24
C GLN A 123 -25.98 -18.96 3.66
N LYS A 124 -25.49 -18.29 4.70
CA LYS A 124 -26.00 -18.47 6.08
C LYS A 124 -27.45 -18.02 6.28
N GLY A 125 -28.07 -17.39 5.31
CA GLY A 125 -29.52 -17.13 5.30
C GLY A 125 -30.02 -16.10 6.31
N GLY A 126 -29.17 -15.12 6.71
CA GLY A 126 -29.66 -13.89 7.34
C GLY A 126 -29.56 -13.81 8.85
N MET A 127 -28.48 -14.27 9.44
CA MET A 127 -28.11 -13.94 10.84
C MET A 127 -27.31 -12.65 10.97
N LEU A 128 -26.84 -12.05 9.83
CA LEU A 128 -26.08 -10.81 9.84
C LEU A 128 -26.97 -9.64 10.29
N ARG A 129 -26.48 -8.85 11.24
CA ARG A 129 -27.01 -7.52 11.57
C ARG A 129 -26.11 -6.47 10.92
N GLY A 130 -26.62 -5.25 10.69
CA GLY A 130 -25.86 -4.21 10.00
C GLY A 130 -25.56 -4.59 8.55
N ARG A 131 -24.40 -4.19 8.05
CA ARG A 131 -24.00 -4.47 6.66
C ARG A 131 -22.52 -4.71 6.52
N VAL A 132 -22.14 -5.46 5.51
CA VAL A 132 -20.75 -5.59 5.06
C VAL A 132 -20.60 -4.91 3.70
N ILE A 133 -19.64 -3.98 3.60
CA ILE A 133 -19.28 -3.27 2.38
C ILE A 133 -18.01 -3.92 1.83
N LEU A 134 -18.05 -4.40 0.61
CA LEU A 134 -16.89 -4.93 -0.09
C LEU A 134 -16.41 -3.87 -1.07
N ALA A 135 -15.19 -3.40 -0.93
CA ALA A 135 -14.58 -2.39 -1.78
C ALA A 135 -13.34 -2.98 -2.47
N ALA A 136 -13.39 -3.08 -3.79
CA ALA A 136 -12.24 -3.41 -4.61
C ALA A 136 -11.82 -2.14 -5.35
N VAL A 137 -10.64 -1.61 -5.01
CA VAL A 137 -10.16 -0.29 -5.43
C VAL A 137 -9.02 -0.37 -6.43
N ILE A 138 -8.79 0.71 -7.17
CA ILE A 138 -7.70 0.81 -8.13
C ILE A 138 -6.51 1.56 -7.56
N ASP A 139 -5.33 1.37 -8.17
CA ASP A 139 -4.16 2.25 -8.08
C ASP A 139 -3.47 2.29 -6.72
N GLU A 140 -3.64 1.26 -5.88
CA GLU A 140 -2.97 1.19 -4.57
C GLU A 140 -1.45 1.20 -4.74
N GLU A 141 -0.95 0.44 -5.68
CA GLU A 141 0.47 0.22 -5.99
C GLU A 141 1.21 1.50 -6.47
N TYR A 142 0.47 2.60 -6.71
CA TYR A 142 1.07 3.88 -7.13
C TYR A 142 0.58 5.07 -6.33
N ALA A 143 -0.66 5.51 -6.54
CA ALA A 143 -1.17 6.76 -5.97
C ALA A 143 -2.52 6.61 -5.24
N SER A 144 -3.06 5.39 -5.11
CA SER A 144 -4.29 5.06 -4.37
C SER A 144 -5.50 5.90 -4.78
N LEU A 145 -5.63 6.21 -6.06
CA LEU A 145 -6.76 6.99 -6.58
C LEU A 145 -8.10 6.37 -6.19
N GLY A 146 -8.15 5.02 -6.16
CA GLY A 146 -9.34 4.27 -5.81
C GLY A 146 -9.77 4.48 -4.36
N ALA A 147 -8.86 4.36 -3.41
CA ALA A 147 -9.16 4.57 -1.99
C ALA A 147 -9.51 6.03 -1.69
N GLU A 148 -8.84 7.00 -2.33
CA GLU A 148 -9.18 8.43 -2.21
C GLU A 148 -10.59 8.73 -2.76
N ALA A 149 -11.02 8.06 -3.82
CA ALA A 149 -12.39 8.16 -4.34
C ALA A 149 -13.40 7.43 -3.43
N LEU A 150 -13.05 6.25 -2.93
CA LEU A 150 -13.89 5.45 -2.03
C LEU A 150 -14.29 6.25 -0.79
N VAL A 151 -13.34 6.87 -0.10
CA VAL A 151 -13.62 7.61 1.14
C VAL A 151 -14.40 8.92 0.94
N LYS A 152 -14.56 9.39 -0.30
CA LYS A 152 -15.44 10.53 -0.61
C LYS A 152 -16.91 10.10 -0.69
N ALA A 153 -17.17 8.90 -1.21
CA ALA A 153 -18.51 8.38 -1.47
C ALA A 153 -19.04 7.48 -0.34
N TRP A 154 -18.17 6.72 0.33
CA TRP A 154 -18.53 5.67 1.26
C TRP A 154 -18.03 5.92 2.68
N ARG A 155 -18.80 5.44 3.67
CA ARG A 155 -18.44 5.43 5.09
C ARG A 155 -18.72 4.07 5.69
N ALA A 156 -17.93 3.71 6.70
CA ALA A 156 -18.10 2.51 7.50
C ALA A 156 -17.69 2.80 8.95
N ASP A 157 -18.21 2.01 9.89
CA ASP A 157 -17.86 2.13 11.30
C ASP A 157 -16.49 1.54 11.61
N ALA A 158 -16.02 0.61 10.76
CA ALA A 158 -14.66 0.07 10.77
C ALA A 158 -14.32 -0.58 9.42
N ALA A 159 -13.03 -0.83 9.19
CA ALA A 159 -12.56 -1.50 7.97
C ALA A 159 -11.44 -2.51 8.23
N VAL A 160 -11.33 -3.48 7.31
CA VAL A 160 -10.21 -4.41 7.19
C VAL A 160 -9.64 -4.26 5.78
N ILE A 161 -8.37 -3.91 5.67
CA ILE A 161 -7.60 -3.98 4.42
C ILE A 161 -7.01 -5.39 4.31
N LEU A 162 -7.16 -6.04 3.16
CA LEU A 162 -6.87 -7.46 3.00
C LEU A 162 -5.48 -7.73 2.40
N GLU A 163 -4.51 -6.88 2.73
CA GLU A 163 -3.10 -7.03 2.39
C GLU A 163 -2.45 -8.25 3.08
N PRO A 164 -1.39 -8.81 2.48
CA PRO A 164 -0.71 -9.96 3.05
C PRO A 164 -0.03 -9.64 4.38
N THR A 165 -0.45 -10.35 5.44
CA THR A 165 0.07 -10.18 6.80
C THR A 165 0.44 -11.50 7.47
N ASP A 166 0.53 -12.60 6.74
CA ASP A 166 0.74 -13.94 7.31
C ASP A 166 -0.28 -14.29 8.42
N LEU A 167 -1.55 -13.86 8.24
CA LEU A 167 -2.64 -14.01 9.20
C LEU A 167 -2.41 -13.28 10.55
N GLN A 168 -1.49 -12.32 10.59
CA GLN A 168 -1.29 -11.44 11.73
C GLN A 168 -2.15 -10.17 11.57
N ILE A 169 -2.49 -9.52 12.67
CA ILE A 169 -3.28 -8.29 12.67
C ILE A 169 -2.33 -7.10 12.58
N GLY A 170 -2.28 -6.44 11.42
CA GLY A 170 -1.54 -5.21 11.21
C GLY A 170 -2.27 -4.02 11.84
N ILE A 171 -1.66 -3.41 12.86
CA ILE A 171 -2.26 -2.30 13.63
C ILE A 171 -1.55 -0.97 13.42
N ALA A 172 -0.43 -0.98 12.71
CA ALA A 172 0.30 0.21 12.30
C ALA A 172 1.11 -0.08 11.04
N HIS A 173 1.35 0.94 10.22
CA HIS A 173 2.29 0.85 9.11
C HIS A 173 3.06 2.15 8.90
N LYS A 174 4.24 2.05 8.26
CA LYS A 174 5.04 3.22 7.90
C LYS A 174 4.36 4.04 6.81
N GLY A 175 4.66 5.34 6.81
CA GLY A 175 4.44 6.22 5.68
C GLY A 175 5.72 6.42 4.88
N PHE A 176 5.64 7.23 3.83
CA PHE A 176 6.81 7.63 3.05
C PHE A 176 6.63 9.01 2.43
N ALA A 177 7.75 9.64 2.12
CA ALA A 177 7.82 10.88 1.37
C ALA A 177 8.90 10.76 0.29
N TRP A 178 8.56 11.09 -0.94
CA TRP A 178 9.51 11.24 -2.04
C TRP A 178 9.87 12.71 -2.19
N ILE A 179 11.15 12.99 -2.12
CA ILE A 179 11.68 14.35 -2.12
C ILE A 179 12.73 14.47 -3.23
N GLU A 180 12.64 15.56 -3.97
CA GLU A 180 13.67 15.94 -4.94
C GLU A 180 14.50 17.08 -4.38
N VAL A 181 15.82 16.95 -4.47
CA VAL A 181 16.78 17.98 -4.14
C VAL A 181 17.55 18.35 -5.39
N VAL A 182 17.61 19.63 -5.70
CA VAL A 182 18.38 20.16 -6.82
C VAL A 182 19.47 21.08 -6.28
N THR A 183 20.70 20.81 -6.67
CA THR A 183 21.83 21.73 -6.46
C THR A 183 22.15 22.46 -7.77
N THR A 184 22.37 23.75 -7.69
CA THR A 184 22.66 24.62 -8.84
C THR A 184 24.11 25.05 -8.82
N GLY A 185 24.75 24.96 -9.98
CA GLY A 185 26.09 25.40 -10.25
C GLY A 185 26.14 26.51 -11.32
N ILE A 186 27.32 26.66 -11.93
CA ILE A 186 27.55 27.57 -13.07
C ILE A 186 28.38 26.78 -14.09
N ALA A 187 27.85 26.60 -15.30
CA ALA A 187 28.57 25.95 -16.37
C ALA A 187 29.76 26.82 -16.84
N ALA A 188 30.90 26.18 -16.98
CA ALA A 188 32.12 26.80 -17.51
C ALA A 188 33.05 25.77 -18.11
N HIS A 189 33.95 26.14 -18.93
CA HIS A 189 35.01 25.27 -19.46
C HIS A 189 35.83 24.69 -18.30
N GLY A 190 36.13 23.40 -18.30
CA GLY A 190 36.84 22.68 -17.23
C GLY A 190 38.22 23.29 -16.83
N SER A 191 38.86 24.01 -17.73
CA SER A 191 40.10 24.74 -17.44
C SER A 191 39.91 26.12 -16.77
N ARG A 192 38.67 26.55 -16.52
CA ARG A 192 38.32 27.88 -15.94
C ARG A 192 37.61 27.74 -14.60
N PRO A 193 38.31 27.29 -13.53
CA PRO A 193 37.70 27.03 -12.23
C PRO A 193 37.15 28.30 -11.53
N HIS A 194 37.61 29.50 -11.94
CA HIS A 194 37.14 30.76 -11.41
C HIS A 194 35.80 31.25 -12.01
N GLU A 195 35.38 30.68 -13.15
CA GLU A 195 34.11 30.96 -13.82
C GLU A 195 33.03 29.93 -13.46
N GLY A 196 33.41 28.70 -13.20
CA GLY A 196 32.52 27.57 -12.94
C GLY A 196 32.13 27.39 -11.47
N ARG A 197 30.99 26.76 -11.26
CA ARG A 197 30.55 26.24 -9.95
C ARG A 197 29.99 24.85 -10.15
N ASP A 198 30.57 23.88 -9.49
CA ASP A 198 30.26 22.46 -9.67
C ASP A 198 29.04 22.04 -8.86
N ALA A 199 27.92 21.77 -9.55
CA ALA A 199 26.68 21.33 -8.92
C ALA A 199 26.79 19.91 -8.34
N ILE A 200 27.59 19.02 -8.95
CA ILE A 200 27.79 17.65 -8.47
C ILE A 200 28.57 17.64 -7.15
N LEU A 201 29.63 18.44 -7.03
CA LEU A 201 30.37 18.59 -5.78
C LEU A 201 29.51 19.21 -4.67
N ARG A 202 28.60 20.13 -5.01
CA ARG A 202 27.60 20.66 -4.08
C ARG A 202 26.62 19.59 -3.63
N MET A 203 26.15 18.70 -4.53
CA MET A 203 25.31 17.56 -4.16
C MET A 203 26.05 16.59 -3.23
N GLY A 204 27.34 16.42 -3.37
CA GLY A 204 28.16 15.62 -2.43
C GLY A 204 28.03 16.07 -0.98
N ARG A 205 27.92 17.40 -0.74
CA ARG A 205 27.67 17.97 0.60
C ARG A 205 26.26 17.63 1.12
N VAL A 206 25.26 17.60 0.23
CA VAL A 206 23.89 17.17 0.57
C VAL A 206 23.88 15.71 0.96
N LEU A 207 24.47 14.85 0.14
CA LEU A 207 24.54 13.40 0.39
C LEU A 207 25.19 13.07 1.73
N GLN A 208 26.29 13.76 2.09
CA GLN A 208 26.93 13.58 3.40
C GLN A 208 26.00 13.93 4.57
N ARG A 209 25.22 14.99 4.44
CA ARG A 209 24.25 15.41 5.46
C ARG A 209 23.06 14.44 5.55
N LEU A 210 22.59 13.97 4.41
CA LEU A 210 21.52 12.94 4.36
C LEU A 210 21.96 11.64 5.01
N GLU A 211 23.21 11.18 4.77
CA GLU A 211 23.76 10.02 5.47
C GLU A 211 23.80 10.24 6.99
N SER A 212 24.19 11.44 7.42
CA SER A 212 24.19 11.80 8.84
C SER A 212 22.79 11.87 9.43
N LEU A 213 21.79 12.35 8.66
CA LEU A 213 20.38 12.33 9.06
C LEU A 213 19.89 10.89 9.21
N ASP A 214 20.15 10.02 8.24
CA ASP A 214 19.72 8.62 8.31
C ASP A 214 20.29 7.92 9.56
N ARG A 215 21.59 8.12 9.86
CA ARG A 215 22.18 7.61 11.09
C ARG A 215 21.49 8.13 12.35
N ARG A 216 21.13 9.42 12.39
CA ARG A 216 20.36 10.00 13.53
C ARG A 216 18.97 9.38 13.66
N LEU A 217 18.27 9.17 12.55
CA LEU A 217 16.95 8.55 12.53
C LEU A 217 17.01 7.11 13.06
N GLN A 218 18.01 6.35 12.60
CA GLN A 218 18.19 4.97 13.03
C GLN A 218 18.66 4.85 14.48
N ALA A 219 19.32 5.86 15.03
CA ALA A 219 19.74 5.92 16.43
C ALA A 219 18.63 6.36 17.41
N GLN A 220 17.48 6.81 16.91
CA GLN A 220 16.33 7.15 17.77
C GLN A 220 15.76 5.88 18.44
N PRO A 221 15.12 6.01 19.61
CA PRO A 221 14.37 4.91 20.19
C PRO A 221 13.38 4.34 19.17
N PRO A 222 13.40 3.01 18.92
CA PRO A 222 12.53 2.44 17.91
C PRO A 222 11.05 2.51 18.33
N HIS A 223 10.18 2.80 17.39
CA HIS A 223 8.75 2.63 17.59
C HIS A 223 8.46 1.14 17.88
N PRO A 224 7.64 0.80 18.89
CA PRO A 224 7.46 -0.59 19.35
C PRO A 224 7.09 -1.59 18.26
N LEU A 225 6.35 -1.12 17.25
CA LEU A 225 5.85 -1.96 16.15
C LEU A 225 6.57 -1.71 14.81
N LEU A 226 7.05 -0.49 14.57
CA LEU A 226 7.53 -0.07 13.24
C LEU A 226 9.06 0.04 13.16
N GLY A 227 9.77 -0.13 14.29
CA GLY A 227 11.21 0.09 14.34
C GLY A 227 11.56 1.57 14.16
N THR A 228 12.64 1.86 13.45
CA THR A 228 13.11 3.23 13.22
C THR A 228 12.63 3.79 11.89
N ALA A 229 12.58 5.10 11.78
CA ALA A 229 12.49 5.80 10.52
C ALA A 229 13.79 5.62 9.73
N SER A 230 13.75 5.84 8.42
CA SER A 230 14.92 5.69 7.55
C SER A 230 14.81 6.58 6.33
N LEU A 231 15.92 6.83 5.66
CA LEU A 231 15.93 7.47 4.35
C LEU A 231 16.94 6.79 3.43
N HIS A 232 16.74 6.89 2.13
CA HIS A 232 17.73 6.50 1.14
C HIS A 232 17.66 7.38 -0.10
N ALA A 233 18.82 7.56 -0.74
CA ALA A 233 18.93 8.18 -2.06
C ALA A 233 18.52 7.15 -3.13
N SER A 234 17.54 7.49 -3.96
CA SER A 234 16.99 6.56 -4.95
C SER A 234 17.59 6.78 -6.33
N LEU A 235 17.59 8.02 -6.81
CA LEU A 235 18.08 8.38 -8.13
C LEU A 235 18.92 9.65 -8.06
N ILE A 236 20.03 9.70 -8.85
CA ILE A 236 20.85 10.88 -8.97
C ILE A 236 21.28 11.08 -10.42
N ARG A 237 21.26 12.34 -10.88
CA ARG A 237 21.75 12.72 -12.21
C ARG A 237 22.36 14.11 -12.16
N GLY A 238 23.43 14.35 -12.94
CA GLY A 238 24.07 15.65 -13.04
C GLY A 238 25.13 15.68 -14.13
N GLY A 239 25.43 16.89 -14.60
CA GLY A 239 26.40 17.13 -15.65
C GLY A 239 25.93 16.72 -17.05
N ARG A 240 26.70 17.15 -18.07
CA ARG A 240 26.40 16.92 -19.51
C ARG A 240 27.57 16.29 -20.26
N GLU A 241 28.78 16.70 -19.93
CA GLU A 241 30.01 16.25 -20.58
C GLU A 241 31.23 16.43 -19.65
N LEU A 242 32.35 15.78 -19.98
CA LEU A 242 33.52 15.72 -19.09
C LEU A 242 34.30 17.04 -19.00
N SER A 243 34.22 17.89 -20.03
CA SER A 243 35.01 19.14 -20.09
C SER A 243 34.30 20.39 -19.59
N THR A 244 33.11 20.23 -18.96
CA THR A 244 32.28 21.34 -18.52
C THR A 244 31.91 21.19 -17.05
N TYR A 245 32.03 22.28 -16.27
CA TYR A 245 31.50 22.32 -14.91
C TYR A 245 29.98 22.10 -14.94
N PRO A 246 29.44 21.15 -14.16
CA PRO A 246 28.01 20.87 -14.14
C PRO A 246 27.23 22.01 -13.47
N ASP A 247 26.22 22.51 -14.17
CA ASP A 247 25.33 23.59 -13.71
C ASP A 247 24.13 23.10 -12.89
N GLU A 248 23.84 21.79 -12.94
CA GLU A 248 22.75 21.17 -12.21
C GLU A 248 23.11 19.75 -11.77
N CYS A 249 22.64 19.39 -10.55
CA CYS A 249 22.57 18.01 -10.11
C CYS A 249 21.25 17.80 -9.36
N VAL A 250 20.53 16.72 -9.72
CA VAL A 250 19.22 16.36 -9.20
C VAL A 250 19.32 15.03 -8.45
N LEU A 251 18.86 15.01 -7.22
CA LEU A 251 18.72 13.83 -6.38
C LEU A 251 17.23 13.59 -6.10
N GLN A 252 16.77 12.38 -6.26
CA GLN A 252 15.47 11.95 -5.73
C GLN A 252 15.70 10.91 -4.64
N MET A 253 14.97 11.05 -3.55
CA MET A 253 15.13 10.25 -2.34
C MET A 253 13.80 9.85 -1.73
N GLU A 254 13.81 8.80 -0.91
CA GLU A 254 12.69 8.38 -0.09
C GLU A 254 13.01 8.49 1.39
N ARG A 255 12.06 8.98 2.19
CA ARG A 255 12.07 9.03 3.64
C ARG A 255 10.90 8.21 4.17
N ARG A 256 11.16 7.10 4.87
CA ARG A 256 10.13 6.32 5.57
C ARG A 256 9.76 6.97 6.89
N THR A 257 8.48 7.29 7.07
CA THR A 257 7.94 8.02 8.22
C THR A 257 7.24 7.08 9.20
N LEU A 258 7.14 7.51 10.47
CA LEU A 258 6.50 6.74 11.54
C LEU A 258 5.23 7.41 12.04
N ALA A 259 4.32 6.61 12.59
CA ALA A 259 3.14 7.14 13.28
C ALA A 259 3.56 8.07 14.44
N GLY A 260 2.94 9.26 14.49
CA GLY A 260 3.28 10.32 15.45
C GLY A 260 4.24 11.38 14.91
N GLU A 261 4.88 11.20 13.77
CA GLU A 261 5.65 12.26 13.12
C GLU A 261 4.70 13.36 12.58
N PRO A 262 5.08 14.66 12.69
CA PRO A 262 4.26 15.75 12.17
C PRO A 262 4.17 15.69 10.63
N PRO A 263 3.04 16.03 10.01
CA PRO A 263 2.92 16.14 8.56
C PRO A 263 4.02 17.03 7.96
N GLY A 264 4.61 16.60 6.85
CA GLY A 264 5.69 17.31 6.17
C GLY A 264 7.04 17.32 6.91
N ALA A 265 7.22 16.55 7.98
CA ALA A 265 8.48 16.47 8.72
C ALA A 265 9.65 16.09 7.81
N ALA A 266 9.45 15.13 6.92
CA ALA A 266 10.49 14.68 6.00
C ALA A 266 11.06 15.80 5.10
N LEU A 267 10.20 16.65 4.54
CA LEU A 267 10.67 17.77 3.72
C LEU A 267 11.38 18.82 4.57
N ARG A 268 10.84 19.18 5.75
CA ARG A 268 11.48 20.13 6.65
C ARG A 268 12.87 19.68 7.10
N GLU A 269 13.06 18.40 7.43
CA GLU A 269 14.38 17.84 7.77
C GLU A 269 15.40 18.08 6.65
N VAL A 270 14.99 17.91 5.38
CA VAL A 270 15.87 18.15 4.22
C VAL A 270 16.12 19.64 4.02
N GLU A 271 15.09 20.50 4.14
CA GLU A 271 15.24 21.95 4.03
C GLU A 271 16.21 22.50 5.10
N GLU A 272 16.13 22.03 6.35
CA GLU A 272 17.04 22.37 7.44
C GLU A 272 18.50 22.02 7.09
N LEU A 273 18.76 20.86 6.51
CA LEU A 273 20.10 20.45 6.05
C LEU A 273 20.62 21.38 4.93
N LEU A 274 19.75 21.80 4.02
CA LEU A 274 20.14 22.76 2.97
C LEU A 274 20.44 24.15 3.56
N ASP A 275 19.68 24.58 4.57
CA ASP A 275 19.93 25.84 5.27
C ASP A 275 21.24 25.80 6.06
N GLU A 276 21.60 24.68 6.66
CA GLU A 276 22.93 24.47 7.27
C GLU A 276 24.03 24.65 6.23
N ALA A 277 23.90 24.00 5.06
CA ALA A 277 24.88 24.14 4.00
C ALA A 277 25.01 25.57 3.47
N ARG A 278 23.91 26.33 3.38
CA ARG A 278 23.91 27.77 3.00
C ARG A 278 24.61 28.65 4.04
N ARG A 279 24.49 28.33 5.33
CA ARG A 279 25.21 29.06 6.39
C ARG A 279 26.73 28.87 6.33
N GLU A 280 27.18 27.70 5.89
CA GLU A 280 28.61 27.38 5.73
C GLU A 280 29.23 27.95 4.46
N ASP A 281 28.42 28.08 3.40
CA ASP A 281 28.86 28.56 2.07
C ASP A 281 27.76 29.41 1.44
N ALA A 282 27.99 30.74 1.42
CA ALA A 282 27.04 31.68 0.85
C ALA A 282 26.79 31.51 -0.67
N GLU A 283 27.70 30.83 -1.38
CA GLU A 283 27.51 30.49 -2.80
C GLU A 283 26.76 29.15 -3.00
N PHE A 284 26.44 28.42 -1.92
CA PHE A 284 25.69 27.18 -2.01
C PHE A 284 24.23 27.42 -2.39
N VAL A 285 23.85 26.98 -3.57
CA VAL A 285 22.48 27.12 -4.08
C VAL A 285 21.88 25.71 -4.23
N ALA A 286 20.83 25.44 -3.49
CA ALA A 286 20.05 24.23 -3.58
C ALA A 286 18.60 24.47 -3.16
N HIS A 287 17.68 23.65 -3.62
CA HIS A 287 16.30 23.63 -3.15
C HIS A 287 15.79 22.20 -3.05
N ALA A 288 14.81 21.99 -2.18
CA ALA A 288 14.08 20.74 -2.06
C ALA A 288 12.62 20.95 -2.40
N ARG A 289 11.96 19.90 -2.92
CA ARG A 289 10.52 19.88 -3.09
C ARG A 289 9.96 18.51 -2.82
N LEU A 290 8.77 18.46 -2.26
CA LEU A 290 8.01 17.23 -2.11
C LEU A 290 7.49 16.80 -3.49
N LEU A 291 7.78 15.56 -3.89
CA LEU A 291 7.20 14.94 -5.08
C LEU A 291 5.89 14.25 -4.75
N PHE A 292 5.89 13.47 -3.66
CA PHE A 292 4.75 12.71 -3.22
C PHE A 292 4.89 12.35 -1.73
N GLU A 293 3.78 12.23 -1.01
CA GLU A 293 3.78 11.81 0.40
C GLU A 293 2.56 10.95 0.70
N ARG A 294 2.78 9.89 1.48
CA ARG A 294 1.73 9.10 2.10
C ARG A 294 1.99 9.01 3.61
N PRO A 295 1.03 9.44 4.44
CA PRO A 295 1.21 9.45 5.88
C PRO A 295 1.30 8.03 6.44
N PRO A 296 1.99 7.83 7.56
CA PRO A 296 1.90 6.58 8.32
C PRO A 296 0.51 6.44 8.96
N TYR A 297 0.20 5.24 9.41
CA TYR A 297 -1.05 4.96 10.09
C TYR A 297 -0.84 4.09 11.34
N ALA A 298 -1.67 4.31 12.35
CA ALA A 298 -1.82 3.40 13.48
C ALA A 298 -3.26 3.51 14.04
N ILE A 299 -3.84 2.37 14.37
CA ILE A 299 -5.09 2.29 15.12
C ILE A 299 -4.78 2.18 16.62
N SER A 300 -5.67 2.73 17.48
CA SER A 300 -5.51 2.56 18.93
C SER A 300 -5.48 1.07 19.32
N PRO A 301 -4.52 0.63 20.14
CA PRO A 301 -4.43 -0.77 20.59
C PRO A 301 -5.69 -1.25 21.34
N ASP A 302 -6.44 -0.33 21.95
CA ASP A 302 -7.66 -0.63 22.70
C ASP A 302 -8.93 -0.61 21.84
N HIS A 303 -8.81 -0.39 20.53
CA HIS A 303 -9.96 -0.29 19.65
C HIS A 303 -10.73 -1.62 19.58
N GLU A 304 -12.06 -1.54 19.60
CA GLU A 304 -12.95 -2.70 19.65
C GLU A 304 -12.74 -3.67 18.48
N LEU A 305 -12.48 -3.15 17.29
CA LEU A 305 -12.20 -3.95 16.09
C LEU A 305 -11.06 -4.97 16.33
N LEU A 306 -10.01 -4.57 17.05
CA LEU A 306 -8.87 -5.47 17.36
C LEU A 306 -9.30 -6.63 18.25
N ARG A 307 -10.11 -6.35 19.28
CA ARG A 307 -10.63 -7.40 20.17
C ARG A 307 -11.55 -8.37 19.42
N GLN A 308 -12.39 -7.85 18.54
CA GLN A 308 -13.32 -8.65 17.74
C GLN A 308 -12.59 -9.52 16.72
N LEU A 309 -11.59 -8.97 16.01
CA LEU A 309 -10.76 -9.75 15.07
C LEU A 309 -9.92 -10.81 15.80
N GLY A 310 -9.35 -10.46 16.96
CA GLY A 310 -8.66 -11.42 17.84
C GLY A 310 -9.59 -12.55 18.31
N THR A 311 -10.84 -12.22 18.66
CA THR A 311 -11.85 -13.22 19.03
C THR A 311 -12.23 -14.11 17.84
N ALA A 312 -12.37 -13.54 16.63
CA ALA A 312 -12.63 -14.31 15.41
C ALA A 312 -11.52 -15.34 15.13
N LEU A 313 -10.25 -14.93 15.25
CA LEU A 313 -9.10 -15.83 15.15
C LEU A 313 -9.17 -16.96 16.20
N THR A 314 -9.43 -16.62 17.46
CA THR A 314 -9.52 -17.59 18.55
C THR A 314 -10.63 -18.62 18.31
N ARG A 315 -11.80 -18.19 17.80
CA ARG A 315 -12.92 -19.09 17.49
C ARG A 315 -12.60 -20.12 16.42
N ILE A 316 -11.69 -19.79 15.51
CA ILE A 316 -11.23 -20.75 14.50
C ILE A 316 -9.99 -21.55 14.91
N GLY A 317 -9.56 -21.42 16.20
CA GLY A 317 -8.43 -22.17 16.77
C GLY A 317 -7.05 -21.54 16.50
N ARG A 318 -6.97 -20.23 16.21
CA ARG A 318 -5.71 -19.51 16.01
C ARG A 318 -5.51 -18.46 17.08
N SER A 319 -4.27 -18.31 17.55
CA SER A 319 -3.88 -17.24 18.48
C SER A 319 -3.71 -15.93 17.72
N PRO A 320 -4.30 -14.81 18.15
CA PRO A 320 -4.07 -13.51 17.53
C PRO A 320 -2.64 -13.03 17.78
N SER A 321 -2.03 -12.42 16.76
CA SER A 321 -0.73 -11.73 16.83
C SER A 321 -0.89 -10.35 16.22
N TYR A 322 -0.32 -9.32 16.85
CA TYR A 322 -0.42 -7.93 16.44
C TYR A 322 0.94 -7.44 15.96
N VAL A 323 0.97 -6.80 14.79
CA VAL A 323 2.22 -6.39 14.14
C VAL A 323 2.15 -4.98 13.57
N GLY A 324 3.31 -4.38 13.41
CA GLY A 324 3.52 -3.22 12.56
C GLY A 324 4.05 -3.65 11.20
N LEU A 325 3.56 -3.00 10.13
CA LEU A 325 3.96 -3.29 8.76
C LEU A 325 5.00 -2.28 8.29
N SER A 326 6.03 -2.75 7.61
CA SER A 326 7.09 -1.88 7.08
C SER A 326 6.68 -1.16 5.79
N PHE A 327 5.72 -1.72 5.05
CA PHE A 327 5.13 -1.15 3.84
C PHE A 327 3.92 -0.27 4.18
N TRP A 328 3.51 0.54 3.23
CA TRP A 328 2.35 1.40 3.31
C TRP A 328 1.12 0.68 2.75
N THR A 329 -0.09 1.06 3.18
CA THR A 329 -1.36 0.52 2.67
C THR A 329 -2.44 1.61 2.65
N ASP A 330 -3.53 1.39 1.95
CA ASP A 330 -4.72 2.24 1.93
C ASP A 330 -5.38 2.47 3.31
N ALA A 331 -4.96 1.73 4.36
CA ALA A 331 -5.44 1.93 5.72
C ALA A 331 -5.21 3.37 6.23
N ALA A 332 -4.14 4.03 5.77
CA ALA A 332 -3.90 5.45 6.09
C ALA A 332 -4.96 6.38 5.50
N ILE A 333 -5.46 6.10 4.31
CA ILE A 333 -6.51 6.90 3.64
C ILE A 333 -7.84 6.70 4.36
N LEU A 334 -8.22 5.45 4.63
CA LEU A 334 -9.45 5.12 5.35
C LEU A 334 -9.42 5.71 6.77
N GLY A 335 -8.29 5.53 7.49
CA GLY A 335 -8.11 6.05 8.84
C GLY A 335 -8.20 7.58 8.91
N ARG A 336 -7.58 8.29 7.96
CA ARG A 336 -7.70 9.76 7.84
C ARG A 336 -9.13 10.21 7.58
N ALA A 337 -9.92 9.41 6.88
CA ALA A 337 -11.34 9.66 6.65
C ALA A 337 -12.24 9.31 7.87
N GLY A 338 -11.64 8.92 8.99
CA GLY A 338 -12.36 8.58 10.22
C GLY A 338 -12.92 7.16 10.27
N ILE A 339 -12.41 6.26 9.42
CA ILE A 339 -12.78 4.84 9.41
C ILE A 339 -11.66 4.05 10.11
N PRO A 340 -11.84 3.60 11.36
CA PRO A 340 -10.87 2.77 12.06
C PRO A 340 -10.56 1.51 11.26
N THR A 341 -9.29 1.28 10.95
CA THR A 341 -8.88 0.26 9.98
C THR A 341 -7.80 -0.65 10.56
N VAL A 342 -7.87 -1.94 10.27
CA VAL A 342 -6.80 -2.91 10.48
C VAL A 342 -6.39 -3.51 9.16
N VAL A 343 -5.19 -4.07 9.12
CA VAL A 343 -4.70 -4.82 7.95
C VAL A 343 -4.66 -6.31 8.33
N PHE A 344 -5.26 -7.16 7.52
CA PHE A 344 -5.30 -8.59 7.80
C PHE A 344 -5.53 -9.40 6.53
N GLY A 345 -4.59 -10.27 6.19
CA GLY A 345 -4.71 -11.11 5.00
C GLY A 345 -3.82 -12.35 5.02
N PRO A 346 -3.81 -13.10 3.91
CA PRO A 346 -3.11 -14.38 3.82
C PRO A 346 -1.59 -14.21 3.84
N GLY A 347 -0.89 -15.32 4.03
CA GLY A 347 0.56 -15.41 3.90
C GLY A 347 0.98 -15.99 2.56
N GLY A 348 2.27 -15.81 2.28
CA GLY A 348 2.93 -16.26 1.07
C GLY A 348 4.33 -15.69 0.97
N ALA A 349 4.87 -15.59 -0.24
CA ALA A 349 6.15 -14.93 -0.48
C ALA A 349 6.24 -14.34 -1.89
N GLY A 350 7.25 -13.48 -2.09
CA GLY A 350 7.60 -12.96 -3.40
C GLY A 350 6.91 -11.66 -3.78
N LEU A 351 6.53 -10.84 -2.79
CA LEU A 351 6.02 -9.48 -3.03
C LEU A 351 6.92 -8.75 -4.03
N HIS A 352 6.36 -8.30 -5.16
CA HIS A 352 7.05 -7.61 -6.26
C HIS A 352 8.21 -8.41 -6.90
N GLY A 353 8.41 -9.67 -6.50
CA GLY A 353 9.49 -10.53 -6.99
C GLY A 353 9.16 -11.25 -8.30
N LEU A 354 10.14 -12.04 -8.77
CA LEU A 354 10.01 -12.86 -9.99
C LEU A 354 9.23 -14.16 -9.75
N GLU A 355 9.07 -14.58 -8.51
CA GLU A 355 8.26 -15.70 -8.10
C GLU A 355 7.36 -15.25 -6.94
N GLU A 356 6.07 -15.15 -7.20
CA GLU A 356 5.08 -14.75 -6.21
C GLU A 356 4.07 -15.87 -6.01
N TYR A 357 3.73 -16.15 -4.75
CA TYR A 357 2.68 -17.11 -4.41
C TYR A 357 1.95 -16.75 -3.11
N VAL A 358 0.70 -17.18 -3.03
CA VAL A 358 -0.09 -17.16 -1.80
C VAL A 358 -0.32 -18.58 -1.27
N ASN A 359 -0.33 -18.73 0.05
CA ASN A 359 -0.72 -19.97 0.70
C ASN A 359 -2.25 -20.16 0.60
N VAL A 360 -2.71 -21.19 -0.07
CA VAL A 360 -4.13 -21.45 -0.31
C VAL A 360 -4.91 -21.63 1.01
N ASP A 361 -4.35 -22.31 1.99
CA ASP A 361 -5.00 -22.51 3.28
C ASP A 361 -5.11 -21.22 4.11
N ASP A 362 -4.22 -20.26 3.89
CA ASP A 362 -4.32 -18.93 4.52
C ASP A 362 -5.45 -18.10 3.90
N VAL A 363 -5.64 -18.17 2.58
CA VAL A 363 -6.81 -17.55 1.91
C VAL A 363 -8.11 -18.09 2.49
N LEU A 364 -8.22 -19.41 2.66
CA LEU A 364 -9.40 -20.06 3.26
C LEU A 364 -9.56 -19.71 4.75
N THR A 365 -8.47 -19.52 5.45
CA THR A 365 -8.47 -19.06 6.83
C THR A 365 -9.01 -17.62 6.91
N CYS A 366 -8.57 -16.74 6.01
CA CYS A 366 -9.12 -15.37 5.91
C CYS A 366 -10.63 -15.39 5.66
N VAL A 367 -11.14 -16.26 4.77
CA VAL A 367 -12.60 -16.43 4.57
C VAL A 367 -13.31 -16.72 5.90
N ARG A 368 -12.79 -17.64 6.69
CA ARG A 368 -13.38 -18.02 7.98
C ARG A 368 -13.32 -16.87 9.00
N VAL A 369 -12.16 -16.22 9.12
CA VAL A 369 -11.95 -15.08 10.04
C VAL A 369 -12.90 -13.93 9.71
N LEU A 370 -12.99 -13.53 8.43
CA LEU A 370 -13.86 -12.45 8.00
C LEU A 370 -15.34 -12.77 8.25
N THR A 371 -15.74 -14.03 8.04
CA THR A 371 -17.10 -14.48 8.30
C THR A 371 -17.42 -14.39 9.80
N GLU A 372 -16.53 -14.85 10.68
CA GLU A 372 -16.69 -14.75 12.14
C GLU A 372 -16.65 -13.30 12.62
N LEU A 373 -15.77 -12.47 12.04
CA LEU A 373 -15.69 -11.05 12.37
C LEU A 373 -16.99 -10.31 12.05
N ALA A 374 -17.60 -10.56 10.88
CA ALA A 374 -18.86 -9.93 10.50
C ALA A 374 -20.00 -10.25 11.49
N ASP A 375 -20.05 -11.49 11.97
CA ASP A 375 -21.03 -11.90 13.00
C ASP A 375 -20.74 -11.20 14.36
N LEU A 376 -19.45 -11.12 14.76
CA LEU A 376 -19.03 -10.51 16.03
C LEU A 376 -19.18 -8.98 16.05
N PHE A 377 -18.94 -8.33 14.92
CA PHE A 377 -18.92 -6.87 14.82
C PHE A 377 -20.29 -6.24 15.10
N ASN A 378 -21.35 -7.00 14.91
CA ASN A 378 -22.74 -6.61 15.08
C ASN A 378 -23.49 -7.42 16.15
N ALA A 379 -22.79 -8.21 16.96
CA ALA A 379 -23.38 -9.01 18.02
C ALA A 379 -23.88 -8.17 19.21
#